data_1ea9808d464d6a92dd0f5d854c0bb37b
#
_entry.id   1ea9808d464d6a92dd0f5d854c0bb37b
#
_cell.length_a   1.000
_cell.length_b   1.000
_cell.length_c   1.000
_cell.angle_alpha   90.00
_cell.angle_beta   90.00
_cell.angle_gamma   90.00
#
_symmetry.space_group_name_H-M   'P 1'
#
loop_
_entity.id
_entity.type
_entity.pdbx_description
1 polymer ?
#
loop_
_entity_poly.entity_id
_entity_poly.type
_entity_poly.pdbx_seq_one_letter_code
_entity_poly.pdbx_strand_id
1 'polypeptide(L)'
;MKTLQLSTATDITLAVRIWGDDNTLAPTLVMVHGFPDNSLVWQTVAEQLSTIFRVVAYDVRGAGDSSIPKATSAYKIRYLVEDLAAVINAVSPTEAIHLIGHDWGAIQCWEAVTTPLLKNRLFYVDFWP
;
A
#
# COMPACT_ATOMS: atom_id res chain seq x y z
N MET A 1 8.73 -13.82 -2.40
CA MET A 1 7.96 -12.60 -2.78
C MET A 1 7.12 -12.91 -4.00
N LYS A 2 5.86 -12.57 -3.97
CA LYS A 2 4.90 -12.65 -5.08
C LYS A 2 4.60 -11.25 -5.59
N THR A 3 4.49 -11.06 -6.90
CA THR A 3 4.11 -9.79 -7.52
C THR A 3 2.81 -9.97 -8.28
N LEU A 4 1.92 -8.99 -8.19
CA LEU A 4 0.68 -8.94 -8.96
C LEU A 4 0.45 -7.52 -9.49
N GLN A 5 -0.33 -7.41 -10.57
CA GLN A 5 -0.78 -6.14 -11.13
C GLN A 5 -2.25 -5.95 -10.75
N LEU A 6 -2.53 -4.86 -10.05
CA LEU A 6 -3.87 -4.50 -9.59
C LEU A 6 -4.42 -3.34 -10.40
N SER A 7 -5.47 -3.56 -11.16
CA SER A 7 -6.19 -2.47 -11.84
C SER A 7 -7.18 -1.80 -10.90
N THR A 8 -7.12 -0.48 -10.84
CA THR A 8 -8.04 0.35 -10.04
C THR A 8 -9.21 0.84 -10.89
N ALA A 9 -10.23 1.40 -10.25
CA ALA A 9 -11.41 1.97 -10.92
C ALA A 9 -11.09 3.19 -11.81
N THR A 10 -9.89 3.77 -11.68
CA THR A 10 -9.44 4.96 -12.45
C THR A 10 -8.46 4.60 -13.57
N ASP A 11 -8.48 3.38 -14.08
CA ASP A 11 -7.56 2.86 -15.10
C ASP A 11 -6.06 2.95 -14.73
N ILE A 12 -5.77 2.95 -13.44
CA ILE A 12 -4.42 2.86 -12.91
C ILE A 12 -4.13 1.40 -12.62
N THR A 13 -2.98 0.93 -13.06
CA THR A 13 -2.43 -0.38 -12.69
C THR A 13 -1.33 -0.17 -11.66
N LEU A 14 -1.46 -0.83 -10.52
CA LEU A 14 -0.50 -0.79 -9.43
C LEU A 14 0.28 -2.10 -9.36
N ALA A 15 1.61 -2.01 -9.28
CA ALA A 15 2.46 -3.16 -9.00
C ALA A 15 2.47 -3.43 -7.49
N VAL A 16 1.97 -4.59 -7.09
CA VAL A 16 1.85 -4.99 -5.68
C VAL A 16 2.76 -6.17 -5.41
N ARG A 17 3.53 -6.09 -4.33
CA ARG A 17 4.47 -7.13 -3.87
C ARG A 17 4.02 -7.67 -2.52
N ILE A 18 4.07 -9.00 -2.36
CA ILE A 18 3.61 -9.69 -1.17
C ILE A 18 4.71 -10.64 -0.70
N TRP A 19 5.06 -10.55 0.58
CA TRP A 19 5.93 -11.47 1.30
C TRP A 19 5.12 -12.22 2.35
N GLY A 20 5.40 -13.50 2.55
CA GLY A 20 4.64 -14.35 3.48
C GLY A 20 3.21 -14.66 3.01
N ASP A 21 2.97 -14.76 1.68
CA ASP A 21 1.65 -15.00 1.08
C ASP A 21 1.09 -16.40 1.39
N ASP A 22 1.92 -17.32 1.78
CA ASP A 22 1.57 -18.68 2.23
C ASP A 22 1.02 -18.73 3.67
N ASN A 23 1.31 -17.71 4.47
CA ASN A 23 0.80 -17.61 5.85
C ASN A 23 -0.57 -16.91 5.88
N THR A 24 -1.62 -17.66 5.55
CA THR A 24 -3.00 -17.15 5.44
C THR A 24 -3.62 -16.74 6.78
N LEU A 25 -3.03 -17.13 7.90
CA LEU A 25 -3.49 -16.77 9.26
C LEU A 25 -2.76 -15.55 9.83
N ALA A 26 -1.67 -15.12 9.19
CA ALA A 26 -0.93 -13.95 9.64
C ALA A 26 -1.73 -12.66 9.39
N PRO A 27 -1.63 -11.68 10.31
CA PRO A 27 -2.22 -10.36 10.06
C PRO A 27 -1.53 -9.69 8.87
N THR A 28 -2.31 -8.93 8.09
CA THR A 28 -1.78 -8.22 6.93
C THR A 28 -1.16 -6.89 7.37
N LEU A 29 0.07 -6.63 6.90
CA LEU A 29 0.77 -5.36 7.05
C LEU A 29 0.95 -4.72 5.67
N VAL A 30 0.40 -3.53 5.47
CA VAL A 30 0.58 -2.75 4.24
C VAL A 30 1.60 -1.64 4.48
N MET A 31 2.58 -1.53 3.59
CA MET A 31 3.69 -0.57 3.67
C MET A 31 3.66 0.37 2.47
N VAL A 32 3.65 1.68 2.72
CA VAL A 32 3.56 2.73 1.69
C VAL A 32 4.86 3.54 1.64
N HIS A 33 5.53 3.49 0.49
CA HIS A 33 6.80 4.21 0.27
C HIS A 33 6.56 5.68 -0.06
N GLY A 34 7.64 6.46 -0.02
CA GLY A 34 7.66 7.87 -0.38
C GLY A 34 8.41 8.16 -1.68
N PHE A 35 8.78 9.42 -1.88
CA PHE A 35 9.51 9.89 -3.05
C PHE A 35 11.01 9.99 -2.74
N PRO A 36 11.89 9.59 -3.66
CA PRO A 36 11.64 9.09 -5.03
C PRO A 36 11.64 7.55 -5.14
N ASP A 37 11.32 6.86 -4.07
CA ASP A 37 11.41 5.41 -3.95
C ASP A 37 10.31 4.65 -4.73
N ASN A 38 10.33 3.34 -4.56
CA ASN A 38 9.29 2.39 -4.92
C ASN A 38 9.16 1.34 -3.80
N SER A 39 8.28 0.38 -3.94
CA SER A 39 8.01 -0.62 -2.89
C SER A 39 9.19 -1.50 -2.52
N LEU A 40 10.22 -1.60 -3.36
CA LEU A 40 11.42 -2.38 -3.06
C LEU A 40 12.27 -1.78 -1.94
N VAL A 41 12.07 -0.50 -1.58
CA VAL A 41 12.72 0.09 -0.38
C VAL A 41 12.40 -0.71 0.88
N TRP A 42 11.25 -1.38 0.90
CA TRP A 42 10.78 -2.20 2.01
C TRP A 42 11.33 -3.62 2.02
N GLN A 43 12.01 -4.09 0.96
CA GLN A 43 12.33 -5.51 0.76
C GLN A 43 12.97 -6.15 1.98
N THR A 44 14.06 -5.59 2.51
CA THR A 44 14.80 -6.17 3.65
C THR A 44 13.92 -6.28 4.90
N VAL A 45 13.15 -5.24 5.20
CA VAL A 45 12.23 -5.22 6.35
C VAL A 45 11.07 -6.19 6.13
N ALA A 46 10.50 -6.20 4.93
CA ALA A 46 9.41 -7.10 4.56
C ALA A 46 9.81 -8.57 4.67
N GLU A 47 11.03 -8.94 4.23
CA GLU A 47 11.56 -10.29 4.36
C GLU A 47 11.66 -10.73 5.84
N GLN A 48 12.12 -9.85 6.72
CA GLN A 48 12.20 -10.13 8.16
C GLN A 48 10.81 -10.26 8.80
N LEU A 49 9.88 -9.33 8.47
CA LEU A 49 8.54 -9.32 9.04
C LEU A 49 7.63 -10.41 8.47
N SER A 50 7.96 -10.99 7.32
CA SER A 50 7.14 -12.02 6.67
C SER A 50 7.01 -13.32 7.48
N THR A 51 7.81 -13.48 8.53
CA THR A 51 7.68 -14.61 9.48
C THR A 51 6.47 -14.48 10.41
N ILE A 52 5.97 -13.26 10.62
CA ILE A 52 4.86 -12.95 11.55
C ILE A 52 3.71 -12.19 10.89
N PHE A 53 3.95 -11.58 9.74
CA PHE A 53 2.94 -10.84 8.95
C PHE A 53 2.87 -11.36 7.52
N ARG A 54 1.73 -11.22 6.91
CA ARG A 54 1.61 -11.16 5.46
C ARG A 54 1.88 -9.72 5.04
N VAL A 55 3.11 -9.45 4.57
CA VAL A 55 3.56 -8.09 4.26
C VAL A 55 3.22 -7.75 2.81
N VAL A 56 2.62 -6.59 2.61
CA VAL A 56 2.24 -6.06 1.31
C VAL A 56 2.85 -4.68 1.12
N ALA A 57 3.52 -4.45 0.01
CA ALA A 57 3.93 -3.12 -0.43
C ALA A 57 3.56 -2.95 -1.90
N TYR A 58 3.29 -1.73 -2.33
CA TYR A 58 2.96 -1.45 -3.73
C TYR A 58 3.71 -0.21 -4.21
N ASP A 59 3.97 -0.17 -5.50
CA ASP A 59 4.48 1.04 -6.13
C ASP A 59 3.34 2.04 -6.26
N VAL A 60 3.46 3.18 -5.61
CA VAL A 60 2.48 4.28 -5.71
C VAL A 60 2.39 4.73 -7.17
N ARG A 61 1.21 5.17 -7.63
CA ARG A 61 1.09 5.70 -9.01
C ARG A 61 2.19 6.71 -9.30
N GLY A 62 2.82 6.60 -10.45
CA GLY A 62 3.97 7.40 -10.84
C GLY A 62 5.32 6.86 -10.41
N ALA A 63 5.37 5.73 -9.70
CA ALA A 63 6.60 5.11 -9.24
C ALA A 63 6.74 3.66 -9.74
N GLY A 64 7.96 3.20 -9.82
CA GLY A 64 8.33 1.82 -10.11
C GLY A 64 7.63 1.23 -11.33
N ASP A 65 6.97 0.10 -11.14
CA ASP A 65 6.26 -0.65 -12.19
C ASP A 65 4.75 -0.31 -12.26
N SER A 66 4.30 0.69 -11.50
CA SER A 66 2.93 1.19 -11.54
C SER A 66 2.70 2.17 -12.69
N SER A 67 1.44 2.41 -13.05
CA SER A 67 1.05 3.41 -14.06
C SER A 67 1.61 4.80 -13.74
N ILE A 68 2.07 5.50 -14.79
CA ILE A 68 2.61 6.88 -14.70
C ILE A 68 1.68 7.83 -15.47
N PRO A 69 0.61 8.34 -14.85
CA PRO A 69 -0.28 9.31 -15.49
C PRO A 69 0.46 10.58 -15.90
N LYS A 70 0.18 11.09 -17.10
CA LYS A 70 0.81 12.32 -17.61
C LYS A 70 0.26 13.60 -16.96
N ALA A 71 -1.03 13.58 -16.60
CA ALA A 71 -1.69 14.74 -16.02
C ALA A 71 -1.33 14.89 -14.54
N THR A 72 -0.84 16.06 -14.14
CA THR A 72 -0.51 16.37 -12.74
C THR A 72 -1.73 16.26 -11.81
N SER A 73 -2.93 16.53 -12.33
CA SER A 73 -4.19 16.39 -11.59
C SER A 73 -4.49 14.94 -11.15
N ALA A 74 -3.86 13.95 -11.79
CA ALA A 74 -3.99 12.54 -11.42
C ALA A 74 -3.26 12.18 -10.12
N TYR A 75 -2.41 13.08 -9.60
CA TYR A 75 -1.62 12.86 -8.38
C TYR A 75 -2.18 13.55 -7.14
N LYS A 76 -3.46 13.97 -7.17
CA LYS A 76 -4.10 14.52 -5.97
C LYS A 76 -4.18 13.45 -4.88
N ILE A 77 -4.00 13.86 -3.63
CA ILE A 77 -3.95 12.96 -2.47
C ILE A 77 -5.16 12.01 -2.39
N ARG A 78 -6.35 12.49 -2.75
CA ARG A 78 -7.55 11.65 -2.77
C ARG A 78 -7.42 10.41 -3.65
N TYR A 79 -6.75 10.53 -4.81
CA TYR A 79 -6.55 9.40 -5.71
C TYR A 79 -5.51 8.41 -5.17
N LEU A 80 -4.49 8.91 -4.46
CA LEU A 80 -3.51 8.08 -3.78
C LEU A 80 -4.17 7.29 -2.65
N VAL A 81 -5.11 7.89 -1.93
CA VAL A 81 -5.91 7.20 -0.89
C VAL A 81 -6.86 6.18 -1.51
N GLU A 82 -7.49 6.48 -2.66
CA GLU A 82 -8.31 5.52 -3.42
C GLU A 82 -7.48 4.32 -3.89
N ASP A 83 -6.23 4.52 -4.33
CA ASP A 83 -5.31 3.46 -4.69
C ASP A 83 -4.97 2.58 -3.47
N LEU A 84 -4.63 3.20 -2.35
CA LEU A 84 -4.35 2.49 -1.11
C LEU A 84 -5.58 1.65 -0.68
N ALA A 85 -6.78 2.21 -0.77
CA ALA A 85 -8.01 1.49 -0.48
C ALA A 85 -8.22 0.30 -1.44
N ALA A 86 -7.92 0.46 -2.72
CA ALA A 86 -7.99 -0.63 -3.70
C ALA A 86 -7.01 -1.76 -3.34
N VAL A 87 -5.77 -1.42 -2.95
CA VAL A 87 -4.79 -2.40 -2.49
C VAL A 87 -5.30 -3.13 -1.24
N ILE A 88 -5.75 -2.41 -0.21
CA ILE A 88 -6.26 -3.00 1.02
C ILE A 88 -7.44 -3.95 0.72
N ASN A 89 -8.38 -3.54 -0.11
CA ASN A 89 -9.53 -4.37 -0.46
C ASN A 89 -9.14 -5.63 -1.25
N ALA A 90 -8.11 -5.55 -2.10
CA ALA A 90 -7.64 -6.68 -2.87
C ALA A 90 -6.88 -7.71 -2.01
N VAL A 91 -6.08 -7.24 -1.04
CA VAL A 91 -5.22 -8.14 -0.25
C VAL A 91 -5.85 -8.59 1.07
N SER A 92 -6.80 -7.83 1.60
CA SER A 92 -7.49 -8.15 2.85
C SER A 92 -8.96 -7.67 2.75
N PRO A 93 -9.84 -8.37 2.03
CA PRO A 93 -11.18 -7.88 1.73
C PRO A 93 -12.09 -7.72 2.96
N THR A 94 -11.88 -8.48 4.02
CA THR A 94 -12.74 -8.51 5.20
C THR A 94 -12.08 -8.06 6.49
N GLU A 95 -10.77 -8.31 6.62
CA GLU A 95 -10.05 -8.06 7.86
C GLU A 95 -9.40 -6.67 7.88
N ALA A 96 -9.30 -6.09 9.07
CA ALA A 96 -8.52 -4.89 9.29
C ALA A 96 -7.02 -5.19 9.12
N ILE A 97 -6.26 -4.19 8.69
CA ILE A 97 -4.82 -4.32 8.41
C ILE A 97 -3.99 -3.40 9.31
N HIS A 98 -2.71 -3.72 9.44
CA HIS A 98 -1.69 -2.79 9.93
C HIS A 98 -1.17 -1.96 8.77
N LEU A 99 -0.93 -0.67 9.00
CA LEU A 99 -0.49 0.26 7.97
C LEU A 99 0.75 1.02 8.42
N ILE A 100 1.78 1.02 7.58
CA ILE A 100 3.01 1.81 7.79
C ILE A 100 3.24 2.69 6.57
N GLY A 101 3.54 3.96 6.80
CA GLY A 101 3.94 4.91 5.77
C GLY A 101 5.26 5.59 6.10
N HIS A 102 6.06 5.84 5.07
CA HIS A 102 7.32 6.59 5.15
C HIS A 102 7.29 7.77 4.17
N ASP A 103 7.80 8.94 4.60
CA ASP A 103 7.89 10.15 3.77
C ASP A 103 6.52 10.54 3.17
N TRP A 104 6.38 10.72 1.85
CA TRP A 104 5.09 10.95 1.18
C TRP A 104 4.09 9.81 1.41
N GLY A 105 4.56 8.59 1.65
CA GLY A 105 3.71 7.48 2.05
C GLY A 105 3.07 7.70 3.42
N ALA A 106 3.77 8.34 4.36
CA ALA A 106 3.22 8.71 5.65
C ALA A 106 2.08 9.73 5.51
N ILE A 107 2.22 10.71 4.60
CA ILE A 107 1.16 11.69 4.30
C ILE A 107 -0.07 11.00 3.71
N GLN A 108 0.10 10.05 2.81
CA GLN A 108 -1.01 9.26 2.26
C GLN A 108 -1.72 8.45 3.34
N CYS A 109 -0.95 7.79 4.22
CA CYS A 109 -1.50 7.03 5.32
C CYS A 109 -2.27 7.92 6.31
N TRP A 110 -1.73 9.11 6.61
CA TRP A 110 -2.41 10.09 7.47
C TRP A 110 -3.75 10.53 6.89
N GLU A 111 -3.80 10.86 5.61
CA GLU A 111 -5.06 11.20 4.93
C GLU A 111 -6.02 10.01 4.93
N ALA A 112 -5.51 8.79 4.72
CA ALA A 112 -6.30 7.58 4.70
C ALA A 112 -7.02 7.29 6.03
N VAL A 113 -6.37 7.54 7.19
CA VAL A 113 -6.99 7.30 8.50
C VAL A 113 -8.12 8.27 8.81
N THR A 114 -8.14 9.44 8.19
CA THR A 114 -9.18 10.46 8.34
C THR A 114 -10.34 10.30 7.37
N THR A 115 -10.19 9.42 6.35
CA THR A 115 -11.22 9.23 5.33
C THR A 115 -12.25 8.16 5.75
N PRO A 116 -13.55 8.37 5.49
CA PRO A 116 -14.57 7.34 5.69
C PRO A 116 -14.34 6.05 4.87
N LEU A 117 -13.61 6.14 3.76
CA LEU A 117 -13.35 5.04 2.84
C LEU A 117 -12.66 3.84 3.53
N LEU A 118 -11.79 4.11 4.50
CA LEU A 118 -11.05 3.09 5.24
C LEU A 118 -11.50 2.94 6.69
N LYS A 119 -12.67 3.47 7.03
CA LYS A 119 -13.25 3.33 8.37
C LYS A 119 -13.38 1.84 8.75
N ASN A 120 -12.86 1.48 9.92
CA ASN A 120 -12.84 0.11 10.44
C ASN A 120 -11.96 -0.88 9.64
N ARG A 121 -11.11 -0.39 8.73
CA ARG A 121 -10.20 -1.23 7.94
C ARG A 121 -8.75 -1.19 8.44
N LEU A 122 -8.47 -0.30 9.39
CA LEU A 122 -7.13 -0.08 9.93
C LEU A 122 -7.10 -0.51 11.40
N PHE A 123 -6.21 -1.44 11.74
CA PHE A 123 -6.00 -1.92 13.10
C PHE A 123 -4.94 -1.10 13.84
N TYR A 124 -3.83 -0.84 13.17
CA TYR A 124 -2.72 -0.03 13.68
C TYR A 124 -2.09 0.75 12.53
N VAL A 125 -1.76 2.00 12.78
CA VAL A 125 -1.13 2.88 11.79
C VAL A 125 0.10 3.50 12.40
N ASP A 126 1.22 3.43 11.70
CA ASP A 126 2.48 4.06 12.07
C ASP A 126 3.01 4.94 10.94
N PHE A 127 3.63 6.03 11.33
CA PHE A 127 4.18 7.01 10.41
C PHE A 127 5.65 7.24 10.73
N TRP A 128 6.49 7.04 9.76
CA TRP A 128 7.91 7.31 9.88
C TRP A 128 8.26 8.53 9.03
N PRO A 129 8.82 9.59 9.64
CA PRO A 129 9.23 10.80 8.91
C PRO A 129 10.39 10.55 7.95
#